data_d24a15f161fc955a3abee3cabcbd80ea
#
_entry.id   d24a15f161fc955a3abee3cabcbd80ea
#
_cell.length_a   1.000
_cell.length_b   1.000
_cell.length_c   1.000
_cell.angle_alpha   90.00
_cell.angle_beta   90.00
_cell.angle_gamma   90.00
#
_symmetry.space_group_name_H-M   'P 1'
#
loop_
_entity.id
_entity.type
_entity.pdbx_description
1 polymer ?
#
loop_
_entity_poly.entity_id
_entity_poly.type
_entity_poly.pdbx_seq_one_letter_code
_entity_poly.pdbx_strand_id
1 'polypeptide(L)'
;YPLHLIIMILIWSLVYTAWSLMGRFGLVSLGHGAFMSIGAYVTALLWNYGGISPWIGIPAAMITAAIMALLVAYPCFQFKIVGHYFALVTLALSEVVKLVIIACRDSTGGSLGFTPERHGDGTSIFAFQFADKETFYWVVLAAWVIGLLIWRAVDRSMIRFALDSISEDEDASAAAGVHVTASKLKITMLSAVLTALGGALYCQYQMFIGPEVIGGIGISLQIVFAVVVGGLYTMLGPTIGAIITLLMIEVFRNLITTLRTDGIDLAGLDTTVYGLMLILFIIFLPKGILGEAIDRLAGGKRRSQE
;
A
#
# COMPACT_ATOMS: atom_id res chain seq x y z
N TYR A 1 -20.07 -3.09 12.78
CA TYR A 1 -19.64 -3.30 11.40
C TYR A 1 -19.05 -2.01 10.78
N PRO A 2 -19.69 -0.83 10.83
CA PRO A 2 -19.17 0.39 10.21
C PRO A 2 -17.76 0.77 10.67
N LEU A 3 -17.47 0.65 11.97
CA LEU A 3 -16.16 0.99 12.51
C LEU A 3 -15.04 0.07 11.97
N HIS A 4 -15.34 -1.22 11.75
CA HIS A 4 -14.41 -2.15 11.11
C HIS A 4 -14.06 -1.69 9.69
N LEU A 5 -15.07 -1.30 8.90
CA LEU A 5 -14.86 -0.82 7.54
C LEU A 5 -14.00 0.47 7.51
N ILE A 6 -14.26 1.40 8.44
CA ILE A 6 -13.48 2.64 8.54
C ILE A 6 -12.01 2.34 8.89
N ILE A 7 -11.75 1.44 9.84
CA ILE A 7 -10.37 1.04 10.20
C ILE A 7 -9.66 0.44 8.98
N MET A 8 -10.32 -0.44 8.23
CA MET A 8 -9.76 -1.03 7.03
C MET A 8 -9.48 0.02 5.95
N ILE A 9 -10.41 0.96 5.73
CA ILE A 9 -10.20 2.08 4.82
C ILE A 9 -8.98 2.91 5.21
N LEU A 10 -8.78 3.20 6.48
CA LEU A 10 -7.63 3.98 6.97
C LEU A 10 -6.30 3.24 6.77
N ILE A 11 -6.26 1.92 7.08
CA ILE A 11 -5.06 1.09 6.87
C ILE A 11 -4.67 1.07 5.38
N TRP A 12 -5.63 0.78 4.51
CA TRP A 12 -5.38 0.75 3.07
C TRP A 12 -5.07 2.14 2.51
N SER A 13 -5.71 3.21 3.04
CA SER A 13 -5.37 4.60 2.69
C SER A 13 -3.92 4.93 3.00
N LEU A 14 -3.39 4.46 4.13
CA LEU A 14 -1.97 4.64 4.47
C LEU A 14 -1.07 3.94 3.45
N VAL A 15 -1.37 2.68 3.11
CA VAL A 15 -0.60 1.89 2.12
C VAL A 15 -0.65 2.55 0.73
N TYR A 16 -1.82 3.02 0.31
CA TYR A 16 -2.00 3.69 -0.97
C TYR A 16 -1.30 5.06 -1.01
N THR A 17 -1.34 5.80 0.10
CA THR A 17 -0.58 7.05 0.24
C THR A 17 0.92 6.79 0.17
N ALA A 18 1.41 5.71 0.78
CA ALA A 18 2.80 5.29 0.70
C ALA A 18 3.23 5.00 -0.75
N TRP A 19 2.41 4.31 -1.53
CA TRP A 19 2.69 4.05 -2.93
C TRP A 19 2.69 5.33 -3.77
N SER A 20 1.75 6.25 -3.53
CA SER A 20 1.64 7.51 -4.27
C SER A 20 2.87 8.41 -4.13
N LEU A 21 3.62 8.28 -3.02
CA LEU A 21 4.86 9.04 -2.79
C LEU A 21 5.88 8.84 -3.90
N MET A 22 5.99 7.62 -4.44
CA MET A 22 6.93 7.33 -5.52
C MET A 22 6.26 7.26 -6.88
N GLY A 23 5.02 6.76 -6.94
CA GLY A 23 4.28 6.57 -8.19
C GLY A 23 4.08 7.88 -8.98
N ARG A 24 3.84 8.99 -8.28
CA ARG A 24 3.65 10.32 -8.90
C ARG A 24 4.88 10.86 -9.64
N PHE A 25 6.06 10.32 -9.38
CA PHE A 25 7.32 10.67 -10.06
C PHE A 25 7.71 9.65 -11.13
N GLY A 26 6.76 8.85 -11.62
CA GLY A 26 7.00 7.84 -12.65
C GLY A 26 7.70 6.57 -12.15
N LEU A 27 7.96 6.44 -10.84
CA LEU A 27 8.54 5.24 -10.24
C LEU A 27 7.43 4.22 -9.94
N VAL A 28 6.89 3.61 -10.98
CA VAL A 28 5.81 2.62 -10.84
C VAL A 28 6.38 1.32 -10.28
N SER A 29 6.03 1.00 -9.04
CA SER A 29 6.43 -0.23 -8.36
C SER A 29 5.23 -1.16 -8.19
N LEU A 30 5.41 -2.43 -8.54
CA LEU A 30 4.47 -3.52 -8.28
C LEU A 30 4.95 -4.41 -7.12
N GLY A 31 5.85 -3.89 -6.27
CA GLY A 31 6.45 -4.61 -5.14
C GLY A 31 5.85 -4.30 -3.78
N HIS A 32 4.81 -3.48 -3.71
CA HIS A 32 4.25 -3.02 -2.42
C HIS A 32 3.58 -4.15 -1.62
N GLY A 33 3.08 -5.20 -2.29
CA GLY A 33 2.64 -6.42 -1.64
C GLY A 33 3.76 -7.10 -0.83
N ALA A 34 5.01 -7.06 -1.33
CA ALA A 34 6.17 -7.56 -0.58
C ALA A 34 6.41 -6.75 0.69
N PHE A 35 6.41 -5.42 0.61
CA PHE A 35 6.64 -4.56 1.78
C PHE A 35 5.53 -4.67 2.81
N MET A 36 4.28 -4.81 2.37
CA MET A 36 3.14 -5.06 3.25
C MET A 36 3.27 -6.41 3.95
N SER A 37 3.66 -7.47 3.22
CA SER A 37 3.92 -8.80 3.79
C SER A 37 5.06 -8.78 4.79
N ILE A 38 6.19 -8.13 4.47
CA ILE A 38 7.33 -7.97 5.39
C ILE A 38 6.86 -7.27 6.67
N GLY A 39 6.10 -6.18 6.55
CA GLY A 39 5.55 -5.45 7.70
C GLY A 39 4.74 -6.35 8.63
N ALA A 40 3.83 -7.14 8.07
CA ALA A 40 2.94 -8.01 8.82
C ALA A 40 3.69 -9.21 9.44
N TYR A 41 4.43 -9.97 8.61
CA TYR A 41 5.08 -11.20 9.06
C TYR A 41 6.24 -10.96 10.01
N VAL A 42 7.10 -9.96 9.77
CA VAL A 42 8.21 -9.65 10.70
C VAL A 42 7.66 -9.25 12.07
N THR A 43 6.62 -8.42 12.12
CA THR A 43 6.00 -8.03 13.39
C THR A 43 5.41 -9.23 14.11
N ALA A 44 4.67 -10.10 13.41
CA ALA A 44 4.04 -11.28 13.98
C ALA A 44 5.05 -12.34 14.44
N LEU A 45 6.10 -12.59 13.65
CA LEU A 45 7.15 -13.56 13.99
C LEU A 45 7.97 -13.13 15.21
N LEU A 46 8.34 -11.85 15.30
CA LEU A 46 9.05 -11.31 16.46
C LEU A 46 8.21 -11.41 17.73
N TRP A 47 6.89 -11.25 17.62
CA TRP A 47 5.98 -11.42 18.74
C TRP A 47 5.87 -12.89 19.16
N ASN A 48 5.50 -13.80 18.25
CA ASN A 48 5.22 -15.19 18.59
C ASN A 48 6.48 -15.97 19.04
N TYR A 49 7.62 -15.79 18.34
CA TYR A 49 8.84 -16.56 18.63
C TYR A 49 9.81 -15.82 19.55
N GLY A 50 9.84 -14.50 19.47
CA GLY A 50 10.78 -13.69 20.27
C GLY A 50 10.17 -13.10 21.53
N GLY A 51 8.84 -13.12 21.70
CA GLY A 51 8.17 -12.41 22.79
C GLY A 51 8.39 -10.88 22.74
N ILE A 52 8.86 -10.37 21.57
CA ILE A 52 9.20 -8.97 21.38
C ILE A 52 7.91 -8.19 21.10
N SER A 53 7.61 -7.22 21.96
CA SER A 53 6.43 -6.38 21.81
C SER A 53 6.31 -5.78 20.40
N PRO A 54 5.11 -5.73 19.81
CA PRO A 54 4.89 -5.10 18.51
C PRO A 54 5.33 -3.63 18.43
N TRP A 55 5.45 -2.93 19.56
CA TRP A 55 6.06 -1.60 19.62
C TRP A 55 7.51 -1.56 19.12
N ILE A 56 8.26 -2.65 19.31
CA ILE A 56 9.61 -2.83 18.79
C ILE A 56 9.56 -3.59 17.46
N GLY A 57 8.64 -4.54 17.34
CA GLY A 57 8.43 -5.34 16.14
C GLY A 57 8.08 -4.50 14.90
N ILE A 58 7.21 -3.49 15.05
CA ILE A 58 6.83 -2.57 13.96
C ILE A 58 8.04 -1.78 13.42
N PRO A 59 8.83 -1.06 14.23
CA PRO A 59 10.08 -0.43 13.77
C PRO A 59 11.06 -1.41 13.13
N ALA A 60 11.23 -2.61 13.68
CA ALA A 60 12.08 -3.63 13.10
C ALA A 60 11.59 -4.07 11.71
N ALA A 61 10.28 -4.27 11.55
CA ALA A 61 9.67 -4.58 10.26
C ALA A 61 9.85 -3.44 9.24
N MET A 62 9.73 -2.19 9.68
CA MET A 62 9.97 -1.00 8.85
C MET A 62 11.43 -0.94 8.37
N ILE A 63 12.38 -1.23 9.24
CA ILE A 63 13.82 -1.30 8.90
C ILE A 63 14.08 -2.45 7.92
N THR A 64 13.49 -3.62 8.16
CA THR A 64 13.62 -4.78 7.24
C THR A 64 13.08 -4.45 5.85
N ALA A 65 11.92 -3.78 5.76
CA ALA A 65 11.36 -3.33 4.50
C ALA A 65 12.26 -2.27 3.80
N ALA A 66 12.86 -1.35 4.56
CA ALA A 66 13.82 -0.37 4.03
C ALA A 66 15.07 -1.05 3.45
N ILE A 67 15.61 -2.04 4.16
CA ILE A 67 16.77 -2.83 3.69
C ILE A 67 16.39 -3.60 2.42
N MET A 68 15.24 -4.23 2.38
CA MET A 68 14.78 -4.96 1.19
C MET A 68 14.56 -4.01 -0.01
N ALA A 69 13.96 -2.84 0.23
CA ALA A 69 13.82 -1.80 -0.79
C ALA A 69 15.19 -1.34 -1.30
N LEU A 70 16.16 -1.14 -0.41
CA LEU A 70 17.54 -0.78 -0.75
C LEU A 70 18.21 -1.86 -1.63
N LEU A 71 18.13 -3.12 -1.20
CA LEU A 71 18.76 -4.25 -1.91
C LEU A 71 18.26 -4.40 -3.35
N VAL A 72 16.97 -4.12 -3.60
CA VAL A 72 16.37 -4.27 -4.93
C VAL A 72 16.45 -2.97 -5.73
N ALA A 73 16.13 -1.82 -5.13
CA ALA A 73 16.07 -0.57 -5.87
C ALA A 73 17.46 0.01 -6.17
N TYR A 74 18.47 -0.21 -5.30
CA TYR A 74 19.82 0.31 -5.55
C TYR A 74 20.44 -0.21 -6.85
N PRO A 75 20.51 -1.54 -7.11
CA PRO A 75 21.01 -2.03 -8.39
C PRO A 75 20.14 -1.58 -9.57
N CYS A 76 18.80 -1.54 -9.41
CA CYS A 76 17.94 -1.06 -10.48
C CYS A 76 18.28 0.37 -10.90
N PHE A 77 18.42 1.28 -9.95
CA PHE A 77 18.74 2.68 -10.26
C PHE A 77 20.18 2.88 -10.71
N GLN A 78 21.13 2.09 -10.18
CA GLN A 78 22.53 2.13 -10.58
C GLN A 78 22.71 1.70 -12.06
N PHE A 79 21.95 0.69 -12.50
CA PHE A 79 21.97 0.21 -13.89
C PHE A 79 20.95 0.91 -14.79
N LYS A 80 20.35 2.03 -14.34
CA LYS A 80 19.33 2.79 -15.07
C LYS A 80 18.13 1.94 -15.51
N ILE A 81 17.74 0.94 -14.70
CA ILE A 81 16.53 0.16 -14.91
C ILE A 81 15.35 1.01 -14.43
N VAL A 82 14.59 1.56 -15.37
CA VAL A 82 13.48 2.49 -15.12
C VAL A 82 12.20 2.06 -15.84
N GLY A 83 11.09 2.71 -15.55
CA GLY A 83 9.81 2.47 -16.22
C GLY A 83 9.30 1.04 -16.05
N HIS A 84 8.92 0.41 -17.14
CA HIS A 84 8.32 -0.94 -17.15
C HIS A 84 9.25 -2.03 -16.59
N TYR A 85 10.55 -1.93 -16.82
CA TYR A 85 11.52 -2.91 -16.30
C TYR A 85 11.63 -2.83 -14.78
N PHE A 86 11.59 -1.64 -14.19
CA PHE A 86 11.54 -1.48 -12.75
C PHE A 86 10.24 -2.05 -12.16
N ALA A 87 9.11 -1.84 -12.83
CA ALA A 87 7.85 -2.45 -12.42
C ALA A 87 7.90 -3.98 -12.43
N LEU A 88 8.52 -4.59 -13.45
CA LEU A 88 8.69 -6.06 -13.54
C LEU A 88 9.61 -6.61 -12.45
N VAL A 89 10.73 -5.93 -12.16
CA VAL A 89 11.64 -6.35 -11.07
C VAL A 89 10.93 -6.31 -9.72
N THR A 90 10.20 -5.23 -9.45
CA THR A 90 9.45 -5.09 -8.18
C THR A 90 8.26 -6.05 -8.10
N LEU A 91 7.63 -6.39 -9.22
CA LEU A 91 6.61 -7.43 -9.29
C LEU A 91 7.20 -8.80 -8.94
N ALA A 92 8.37 -9.14 -9.50
CA ALA A 92 9.09 -10.36 -9.15
C ALA A 92 9.44 -10.39 -7.66
N LEU A 93 9.86 -9.26 -7.07
CA LEU A 93 10.08 -9.15 -5.62
C LEU A 93 8.83 -9.51 -4.83
N SER A 94 7.66 -9.00 -5.23
CA SER A 94 6.40 -9.30 -4.54
C SER A 94 6.10 -10.80 -4.53
N GLU A 95 6.33 -11.46 -5.66
CA GLU A 95 6.09 -12.90 -5.77
C GLU A 95 7.15 -13.72 -5.01
N VAL A 96 8.42 -13.33 -5.09
CA VAL A 96 9.51 -13.98 -4.36
C VAL A 96 9.26 -13.93 -2.85
N VAL A 97 8.89 -12.77 -2.28
CA VAL A 97 8.59 -12.65 -0.85
C VAL A 97 7.42 -13.54 -0.46
N LYS A 98 6.35 -13.57 -1.26
CA LYS A 98 5.21 -14.47 -1.04
C LYS A 98 5.65 -15.93 -1.04
N LEU A 99 6.42 -16.36 -2.03
CA LEU A 99 6.91 -17.74 -2.14
C LEU A 99 7.87 -18.12 -1.00
N VAL A 100 8.71 -17.20 -0.54
CA VAL A 100 9.57 -17.40 0.64
C VAL A 100 8.71 -17.62 1.89
N ILE A 101 7.67 -16.83 2.10
CA ILE A 101 6.74 -17.00 3.21
C ILE A 101 6.09 -18.40 3.14
N ILE A 102 5.63 -18.83 1.96
CA ILE A 102 5.02 -20.15 1.77
C ILE A 102 6.04 -21.27 2.01
N ALA A 103 7.27 -21.11 1.54
CA ALA A 103 8.33 -22.12 1.71
C ALA A 103 8.79 -22.28 3.16
N CYS A 104 8.82 -21.19 3.94
CA CYS A 104 9.17 -21.21 5.36
C CYS A 104 8.00 -21.64 6.26
N ARG A 105 7.26 -22.67 5.85
CA ARG A 105 6.01 -23.14 6.47
C ARG A 105 6.10 -23.34 7.98
N ASP A 106 7.19 -23.88 8.47
CA ASP A 106 7.36 -24.20 9.89
C ASP A 106 7.33 -22.96 10.80
N SER A 107 7.74 -21.82 10.28
CA SER A 107 7.76 -20.55 11.03
C SER A 107 6.63 -19.60 10.66
N THR A 108 6.18 -19.58 9.41
CA THR A 108 5.21 -18.61 8.89
C THR A 108 3.80 -19.19 8.74
N GLY A 109 3.60 -20.49 9.00
CA GLY A 109 2.35 -21.18 8.69
C GLY A 109 2.16 -21.49 7.19
N GLY A 110 3.06 -21.00 6.32
CA GLY A 110 3.01 -21.22 4.87
C GLY A 110 1.73 -20.69 4.24
N SER A 111 1.13 -21.48 3.35
CA SER A 111 -0.13 -21.14 2.69
C SER A 111 -1.36 -21.12 3.61
N LEU A 112 -1.27 -21.75 4.80
CA LEU A 112 -2.37 -21.76 5.77
C LEU A 112 -2.52 -20.42 6.49
N GLY A 113 -1.51 -19.55 6.40
CA GLY A 113 -1.48 -18.27 7.09
C GLY A 113 -0.95 -18.39 8.52
N PHE A 114 -0.84 -17.26 9.18
CA PHE A 114 -0.23 -17.11 10.49
C PHE A 114 -1.11 -16.24 11.40
N THR A 115 -1.25 -16.67 12.64
CA THR A 115 -2.06 -15.97 13.65
C THR A 115 -1.13 -15.48 14.76
N PRO A 116 -1.05 -14.16 15.00
CA PRO A 116 -0.37 -13.64 16.18
C PRO A 116 -0.99 -14.15 17.47
N GLU A 117 -0.15 -14.53 18.43
CA GLU A 117 -0.62 -14.99 19.73
C GLU A 117 -1.35 -13.87 20.50
N ARG A 118 -2.49 -14.22 21.09
CA ARG A 118 -3.21 -13.29 21.96
C ARG A 118 -2.60 -13.30 23.35
N HIS A 119 -2.38 -12.12 23.91
CA HIS A 119 -1.89 -11.94 25.25
C HIS A 119 -3.02 -11.56 26.22
N GLY A 120 -3.65 -12.59 26.83
CA GLY A 120 -4.79 -12.43 27.74
C GLY A 120 -6.14 -12.19 27.04
N ASP A 121 -7.19 -12.03 27.85
CA ASP A 121 -8.57 -11.88 27.38
C ASP A 121 -9.01 -10.41 27.22
N GLY A 122 -8.11 -9.46 27.40
CA GLY A 122 -8.43 -8.02 27.41
C GLY A 122 -7.50 -7.17 26.55
N THR A 123 -7.57 -5.86 26.77
CA THR A 123 -6.68 -4.89 26.14
C THR A 123 -5.26 -5.02 26.72
N SER A 124 -4.28 -5.33 25.90
CA SER A 124 -2.87 -5.35 26.25
C SER A 124 -2.10 -4.30 25.45
N ILE A 125 -1.74 -3.20 26.11
CA ILE A 125 -0.93 -2.15 25.49
C ILE A 125 0.44 -2.71 25.09
N PHE A 126 1.01 -3.61 25.90
CA PHE A 126 2.32 -4.23 25.62
C PHE A 126 2.26 -5.10 24.33
N ALA A 127 1.20 -5.85 24.13
CA ALA A 127 1.01 -6.67 22.93
C ALA A 127 0.43 -5.90 21.74
N PHE A 128 0.17 -4.59 21.89
CA PHE A 128 -0.52 -3.77 20.88
C PHE A 128 -1.86 -4.39 20.44
N GLN A 129 -2.54 -5.06 21.38
CA GLN A 129 -3.82 -5.72 21.17
C GLN A 129 -4.88 -5.00 21.99
N PHE A 130 -5.91 -4.51 21.31
CA PHE A 130 -6.98 -3.76 21.94
C PHE A 130 -8.29 -4.54 21.80
N ALA A 131 -8.97 -4.76 22.92
CA ALA A 131 -10.30 -5.37 22.93
C ALA A 131 -11.32 -4.45 22.24
N ASP A 132 -11.15 -3.14 22.43
CA ASP A 132 -12.04 -2.13 21.86
C ASP A 132 -11.56 -1.65 20.50
N LYS A 133 -12.44 -1.78 19.50
CA LYS A 133 -12.17 -1.28 18.14
C LYS A 133 -11.98 0.23 18.07
N GLU A 134 -12.57 0.96 19.03
CA GLU A 134 -12.46 2.43 19.12
C GLU A 134 -11.01 2.86 19.39
N THR A 135 -10.32 2.18 20.31
CA THR A 135 -8.91 2.47 20.59
C THR A 135 -8.03 2.20 19.35
N PHE A 136 -8.27 1.09 18.67
CA PHE A 136 -7.53 0.76 17.46
C PHE A 136 -7.80 1.77 16.33
N TYR A 137 -9.04 2.26 16.21
CA TYR A 137 -9.39 3.32 15.26
C TYR A 137 -8.52 4.57 15.44
N TRP A 138 -8.33 5.06 16.68
CA TRP A 138 -7.50 6.23 16.95
C TRP A 138 -6.02 6.01 16.58
N VAL A 139 -5.51 4.82 16.82
CA VAL A 139 -4.12 4.46 16.44
C VAL A 139 -3.95 4.49 14.93
N VAL A 140 -4.86 3.87 14.20
CA VAL A 140 -4.79 3.83 12.72
C VAL A 140 -5.04 5.22 12.12
N LEU A 141 -5.96 6.00 12.69
CA LEU A 141 -6.19 7.38 12.30
C LEU A 141 -4.92 8.22 12.47
N ALA A 142 -4.22 8.09 13.60
CA ALA A 142 -2.96 8.78 13.84
C ALA A 142 -1.88 8.35 12.81
N ALA A 143 -1.76 7.06 12.53
CA ALA A 143 -0.82 6.54 11.54
C ALA A 143 -1.13 7.09 10.12
N TRP A 144 -2.41 7.11 9.73
CA TRP A 144 -2.83 7.69 8.45
C TRP A 144 -2.54 9.19 8.37
N VAL A 145 -2.84 9.96 9.42
CA VAL A 145 -2.51 11.40 9.48
C VAL A 145 -1.00 11.62 9.37
N ILE A 146 -0.19 10.82 10.06
CA ILE A 146 1.29 10.86 9.93
C ILE A 146 1.69 10.58 8.47
N GLY A 147 1.08 9.59 7.81
CA GLY A 147 1.31 9.31 6.39
C GLY A 147 1.01 10.54 5.50
N LEU A 148 -0.12 11.22 5.73
CA LEU A 148 -0.46 12.45 5.02
C LEU A 148 0.51 13.60 5.32
N LEU A 149 0.96 13.75 6.55
CA LEU A 149 1.96 14.76 6.93
C LEU A 149 3.30 14.50 6.25
N ILE A 150 3.74 13.23 6.17
CA ILE A 150 4.93 12.82 5.43
C ILE A 150 4.77 13.13 3.94
N TRP A 151 3.63 12.79 3.36
CA TRP A 151 3.33 13.12 1.96
C TRP A 151 3.46 14.63 1.70
N ARG A 152 2.86 15.44 2.58
CA ARG A 152 2.94 16.91 2.50
C ARG A 152 4.35 17.44 2.72
N ALA A 153 5.13 16.82 3.63
CA ALA A 153 6.52 17.18 3.87
C ALA A 153 7.39 16.91 2.64
N VAL A 154 7.21 15.75 1.99
CA VAL A 154 7.87 15.43 0.71
C VAL A 154 7.46 16.43 -0.38
N ASP A 155 6.18 16.76 -0.45
CA ASP A 155 5.64 17.69 -1.44
C ASP A 155 6.22 19.12 -1.33
N ARG A 156 6.61 19.52 -0.12
CA ARG A 156 7.22 20.84 0.16
C ARG A 156 8.74 20.83 0.19
N SER A 157 9.36 19.66 0.05
CA SER A 157 10.81 19.47 0.16
C SER A 157 11.52 19.65 -1.18
N MET A 158 12.84 19.89 -1.13
CA MET A 158 13.70 19.91 -2.33
C MET A 158 13.74 18.55 -3.05
N ILE A 159 13.42 17.46 -2.35
CA ILE A 159 13.34 16.11 -2.95
C ILE A 159 12.26 16.07 -4.04
N ARG A 160 11.14 16.77 -3.87
CA ARG A 160 10.10 16.86 -4.89
C ARG A 160 10.66 17.45 -6.19
N PHE A 161 11.29 18.61 -6.12
CA PHE A 161 11.82 19.29 -7.32
C PHE A 161 12.90 18.44 -8.01
N ALA A 162 13.74 17.76 -7.23
CA ALA A 162 14.71 16.82 -7.78
C ALA A 162 14.03 15.65 -8.50
N LEU A 163 12.99 15.04 -7.92
CA LEU A 163 12.27 13.92 -8.51
C LEU A 163 11.42 14.36 -9.72
N ASP A 164 10.81 15.54 -9.69
CA ASP A 164 10.09 16.11 -10.83
C ASP A 164 11.04 16.31 -12.01
N SER A 165 12.24 16.90 -11.79
CA SER A 165 13.22 17.07 -12.86
C SER A 165 13.75 15.74 -13.39
N ILE A 166 13.98 14.74 -12.52
CA ILE A 166 14.40 13.39 -12.90
C ILE A 166 13.33 12.68 -13.75
N SER A 167 12.06 12.92 -13.47
CA SER A 167 10.96 12.31 -14.23
C SER A 167 10.83 12.87 -15.65
N GLU A 168 11.27 14.11 -15.89
CA GLU A 168 11.30 14.73 -17.22
C GLU A 168 12.52 14.26 -18.02
N ASP A 169 13.73 14.41 -17.45
CA ASP A 169 14.98 13.97 -18.08
C ASP A 169 16.03 13.64 -17.01
N GLU A 170 16.37 12.36 -16.92
CA GLU A 170 17.32 11.84 -15.93
C GLU A 170 18.76 12.30 -16.19
N ASP A 171 19.17 12.31 -17.46
CA ASP A 171 20.55 12.68 -17.84
C ASP A 171 20.77 14.19 -17.73
N ALA A 172 19.79 15.01 -18.12
CA ALA A 172 19.83 16.46 -17.91
C ALA A 172 19.85 16.83 -16.42
N SER A 173 19.06 16.14 -15.58
CA SER A 173 19.05 16.35 -14.14
C SER A 173 20.41 15.99 -13.50
N ALA A 174 21.02 14.88 -13.92
CA ALA A 174 22.35 14.49 -13.48
C ALA A 174 23.42 15.52 -13.88
N ALA A 175 23.35 16.05 -15.10
CA ALA A 175 24.26 17.10 -15.59
C ALA A 175 24.09 18.42 -14.80
N ALA A 176 22.87 18.72 -14.30
CA ALA A 176 22.59 19.84 -13.41
C ALA A 176 23.05 19.62 -11.95
N GLY A 177 23.64 18.45 -11.63
CA GLY A 177 24.18 18.13 -10.32
C GLY A 177 23.20 17.44 -9.37
N VAL A 178 22.04 16.98 -9.85
CA VAL A 178 21.10 16.21 -9.04
C VAL A 178 21.60 14.78 -8.84
N HIS A 179 21.67 14.33 -7.59
CA HIS A 179 22.01 12.94 -7.27
C HIS A 179 20.83 11.99 -7.54
N VAL A 180 20.67 11.55 -8.78
CA VAL A 180 19.51 10.78 -9.28
C VAL A 180 19.27 9.52 -8.46
N THR A 181 20.25 8.62 -8.38
CA THR A 181 20.12 7.34 -7.64
C THR A 181 19.74 7.57 -6.18
N ALA A 182 20.38 8.53 -5.50
CA ALA A 182 20.09 8.82 -4.10
C ALA A 182 18.68 9.38 -3.91
N SER A 183 18.19 10.24 -4.81
CA SER A 183 16.84 10.82 -4.74
C SER A 183 15.76 9.76 -4.95
N LYS A 184 15.91 8.92 -5.98
CA LYS A 184 15.01 7.79 -6.25
C LYS A 184 15.00 6.80 -5.09
N LEU A 185 16.17 6.48 -4.53
CA LEU A 185 16.31 5.51 -3.45
C LEU A 185 15.63 6.00 -2.16
N LYS A 186 15.83 7.28 -1.78
CA LYS A 186 15.20 7.88 -0.59
C LYS A 186 13.68 7.76 -0.63
N ILE A 187 13.05 8.10 -1.76
CA ILE A 187 11.59 8.05 -1.87
C ILE A 187 11.07 6.61 -1.90
N THR A 188 11.79 5.69 -2.53
CA THR A 188 11.44 4.27 -2.57
C THR A 188 11.53 3.63 -1.17
N MET A 189 12.59 3.91 -0.41
CA MET A 189 12.72 3.44 0.97
C MET A 189 11.62 4.01 1.86
N LEU A 190 11.31 5.30 1.75
CA LEU A 190 10.25 5.94 2.52
C LEU A 190 8.88 5.30 2.22
N SER A 191 8.59 5.04 0.96
CA SER A 191 7.39 4.34 0.51
C SER A 191 7.31 2.92 1.09
N ALA A 192 8.41 2.15 1.03
CA ALA A 192 8.48 0.80 1.59
C ALA A 192 8.25 0.78 3.11
N VAL A 193 8.85 1.72 3.84
CA VAL A 193 8.71 1.87 5.30
C VAL A 193 7.24 2.11 5.69
N LEU A 194 6.57 3.05 5.02
CA LEU A 194 5.16 3.35 5.30
C LEU A 194 4.23 2.20 4.91
N THR A 195 4.55 1.48 3.83
CA THR A 195 3.80 0.29 3.42
C THR A 195 3.94 -0.83 4.45
N ALA A 196 5.15 -1.04 4.97
CA ALA A 196 5.40 -2.01 6.04
C ALA A 196 4.66 -1.65 7.34
N LEU A 197 4.59 -0.36 7.69
CA LEU A 197 3.75 0.11 8.80
C LEU A 197 2.28 -0.27 8.59
N GLY A 198 1.76 -0.05 7.38
CA GLY A 198 0.39 -0.46 7.02
C GLY A 198 0.18 -1.97 7.15
N GLY A 199 1.14 -2.78 6.72
CA GLY A 199 1.11 -4.25 6.85
C GLY A 199 1.14 -4.70 8.32
N ALA A 200 1.97 -4.09 9.15
CA ALA A 200 2.03 -4.37 10.57
C ALA A 200 0.72 -4.02 11.30
N LEU A 201 0.13 -2.85 10.99
CA LEU A 201 -1.17 -2.45 11.53
C LEU A 201 -2.29 -3.39 11.07
N TYR A 202 -2.26 -3.82 9.82
CA TYR A 202 -3.21 -4.80 9.29
C TYR A 202 -3.13 -6.12 10.06
N CYS A 203 -1.92 -6.62 10.31
CA CYS A 203 -1.67 -7.83 11.08
C CYS A 203 -2.24 -7.73 12.50
N GLN A 204 -1.95 -6.64 13.22
CA GLN A 204 -2.41 -6.42 14.59
C GLN A 204 -3.94 -6.24 14.69
N TYR A 205 -4.55 -5.71 13.64
CA TYR A 205 -6.01 -5.55 13.61
C TYR A 205 -6.75 -6.83 13.26
N GLN A 206 -6.31 -7.54 12.20
CA GLN A 206 -7.00 -8.74 11.73
C GLN A 206 -6.68 -9.97 12.57
N MET A 207 -5.55 -9.97 13.30
CA MET A 207 -5.06 -11.12 14.08
C MET A 207 -4.97 -12.41 13.24
N PHE A 208 -4.89 -12.26 11.94
CA PHE A 208 -4.67 -13.33 10.96
C PHE A 208 -4.06 -12.73 9.70
N ILE A 209 -3.00 -13.36 9.20
CA ILE A 209 -2.32 -12.97 7.97
C ILE A 209 -2.10 -14.20 7.08
N GLY A 210 -2.46 -14.05 5.81
CA GLY A 210 -2.20 -15.04 4.78
C GLY A 210 -1.36 -14.46 3.66
N PRO A 211 -0.43 -15.22 3.07
CA PRO A 211 0.44 -14.72 2.02
C PRO A 211 -0.32 -14.26 0.77
N GLU A 212 -1.47 -14.87 0.48
CA GLU A 212 -2.35 -14.47 -0.64
C GLU A 212 -3.18 -13.22 -0.33
N VAL A 213 -3.44 -12.93 0.96
CA VAL A 213 -4.32 -11.84 1.40
C VAL A 213 -3.59 -10.50 1.48
N ILE A 214 -2.28 -10.53 1.78
CA ILE A 214 -1.50 -9.30 2.02
C ILE A 214 -0.29 -9.16 1.09
N GLY A 215 -0.01 -10.18 0.26
CA GLY A 215 1.16 -10.23 -0.60
C GLY A 215 0.85 -10.64 -2.03
N GLY A 216 1.90 -10.73 -2.82
CA GLY A 216 1.83 -11.16 -4.20
C GLY A 216 1.36 -10.08 -5.18
N ILE A 217 1.18 -10.51 -6.41
CA ILE A 217 0.87 -9.64 -7.57
C ILE A 217 -0.50 -8.97 -7.40
N GLY A 218 -1.52 -9.72 -6.96
CA GLY A 218 -2.89 -9.22 -6.83
C GLY A 218 -2.99 -8.00 -5.93
N ILE A 219 -2.37 -8.06 -4.76
CA ILE A 219 -2.34 -6.95 -3.81
C ILE A 219 -1.56 -5.75 -4.36
N SER A 220 -0.42 -6.02 -5.00
CA SER A 220 0.38 -4.96 -5.62
C SER A 220 -0.39 -4.22 -6.71
N LEU A 221 -1.12 -4.94 -7.56
CA LEU A 221 -2.00 -4.36 -8.57
C LEU A 221 -3.16 -3.58 -7.94
N GLN A 222 -3.80 -4.13 -6.91
CA GLN A 222 -4.85 -3.43 -6.16
C GLN A 222 -4.39 -2.08 -5.63
N ILE A 223 -3.19 -2.01 -5.04
CA ILE A 223 -2.59 -0.77 -4.52
C ILE A 223 -2.44 0.26 -5.65
N VAL A 224 -1.83 -0.14 -6.76
CA VAL A 224 -1.60 0.75 -7.91
C VAL A 224 -2.93 1.28 -8.48
N PHE A 225 -3.86 0.38 -8.73
CA PHE A 225 -5.16 0.74 -9.31
C PHE A 225 -5.97 1.66 -8.41
N ALA A 226 -6.01 1.39 -7.11
CA ALA A 226 -6.74 2.23 -6.18
C ALA A 226 -6.18 3.66 -6.15
N VAL A 227 -4.86 3.82 -6.20
CA VAL A 227 -4.22 5.14 -6.23
C VAL A 227 -4.51 5.87 -7.54
N VAL A 228 -4.45 5.17 -8.68
CA VAL A 228 -4.75 5.76 -9.99
C VAL A 228 -6.22 6.20 -10.03
N VAL A 229 -7.14 5.35 -9.61
CA VAL A 229 -8.59 5.67 -9.58
C VAL A 229 -8.89 6.85 -8.65
N GLY A 230 -8.26 6.89 -7.48
CA GLY A 230 -8.46 7.98 -6.51
C GLY A 230 -7.87 9.32 -6.96
N GLY A 231 -6.74 9.28 -7.67
CA GLY A 231 -6.00 10.47 -8.15
C GLY A 231 -4.57 10.52 -7.62
N LEU A 232 -3.64 10.05 -8.44
CA LEU A 232 -2.20 9.87 -8.13
C LEU A 232 -1.51 11.16 -7.61
N TYR A 233 -1.84 12.29 -8.20
CA TYR A 233 -1.14 13.56 -7.95
C TYR A 233 -1.74 14.38 -6.80
N THR A 234 -2.75 13.86 -6.12
CA THR A 234 -3.45 14.59 -5.04
C THR A 234 -3.20 13.92 -3.69
N MET A 235 -3.07 14.72 -2.63
CA MET A 235 -2.79 14.23 -1.28
C MET A 235 -3.88 13.26 -0.76
N LEU A 236 -5.14 13.55 -1.03
CA LEU A 236 -6.30 12.75 -0.59
C LEU A 236 -6.76 11.73 -1.64
N GLY A 237 -6.17 11.74 -2.84
CA GLY A 237 -6.48 10.77 -3.89
C GLY A 237 -6.40 9.33 -3.44
N PRO A 238 -5.28 8.89 -2.87
CA PRO A 238 -5.14 7.54 -2.37
C PRO A 238 -6.21 7.14 -1.35
N THR A 239 -6.63 8.09 -0.50
CA THR A 239 -7.70 7.87 0.49
C THR A 239 -9.05 7.66 -0.19
N ILE A 240 -9.38 8.47 -1.19
CA ILE A 240 -10.61 8.29 -1.97
C ILE A 240 -10.55 6.99 -2.76
N GLY A 241 -9.39 6.64 -3.32
CA GLY A 241 -9.17 5.35 -3.94
C GLY A 241 -9.42 4.18 -2.99
N ALA A 242 -8.98 4.28 -1.74
CA ALA A 242 -9.25 3.27 -0.72
C ALA A 242 -10.74 3.15 -0.40
N ILE A 243 -11.43 4.27 -0.24
CA ILE A 243 -12.87 4.28 0.01
C ILE A 243 -13.62 3.58 -1.14
N ILE A 244 -13.34 3.99 -2.37
CA ILE A 244 -14.02 3.44 -3.55
C ILE A 244 -13.72 1.95 -3.69
N THR A 245 -12.45 1.54 -3.63
CA THR A 245 -12.02 0.16 -3.80
C THR A 245 -12.65 -0.75 -2.75
N LEU A 246 -12.60 -0.38 -1.47
CA LEU A 246 -13.14 -1.21 -0.39
C LEU A 246 -14.67 -1.25 -0.40
N LEU A 247 -15.34 -0.13 -0.67
CA LEU A 247 -16.80 -0.13 -0.80
C LEU A 247 -17.26 -0.98 -1.99
N MET A 248 -16.53 -0.93 -3.10
CA MET A 248 -16.84 -1.78 -4.26
C MET A 248 -16.67 -3.26 -3.94
N ILE A 249 -15.55 -3.66 -3.33
CA ILE A 249 -15.32 -5.05 -2.91
C ILE A 249 -16.47 -5.51 -2.01
N GLU A 250 -16.90 -4.67 -1.08
CA GLU A 250 -17.99 -4.98 -0.15
C GLU A 250 -19.34 -5.11 -0.84
N VAL A 251 -19.68 -4.19 -1.75
CA VAL A 251 -20.92 -4.25 -2.53
C VAL A 251 -20.96 -5.51 -3.38
N PHE A 252 -19.86 -5.86 -4.07
CA PHE A 252 -19.82 -7.09 -4.87
C PHE A 252 -19.89 -8.34 -4.02
N ARG A 253 -19.20 -8.38 -2.89
CA ARG A 253 -19.29 -9.50 -1.95
C ARG A 253 -20.74 -9.73 -1.50
N ASN A 254 -21.45 -8.67 -1.14
CA ASN A 254 -22.85 -8.77 -0.72
C ASN A 254 -23.76 -9.19 -1.88
N LEU A 255 -23.54 -8.65 -3.09
CA LEU A 255 -24.31 -9.02 -4.27
C LEU A 255 -24.14 -10.51 -4.61
N ILE A 256 -22.90 -11.00 -4.65
CA ILE A 256 -22.60 -12.40 -4.92
C ILE A 256 -23.18 -13.31 -3.83
N THR A 257 -23.09 -12.92 -2.57
CA THR A 257 -23.67 -13.69 -1.46
C THR A 257 -25.20 -13.80 -1.60
N THR A 258 -25.85 -12.75 -2.07
CA THR A 258 -27.29 -12.74 -2.32
C THR A 258 -27.69 -13.62 -3.54
N LEU A 259 -26.85 -13.61 -4.58
CA LEU A 259 -27.08 -14.44 -5.79
C LEU A 259 -26.73 -15.93 -5.56
N ARG A 260 -25.92 -16.25 -4.56
CA ARG A 260 -25.49 -17.62 -4.24
C ARG A 260 -26.62 -18.54 -3.74
N THR A 261 -27.83 -18.01 -3.52
CA THR A 261 -28.98 -18.76 -3.06
C THR A 261 -29.45 -19.83 -4.07
N ASP A 262 -29.00 -19.81 -5.32
CA ASP A 262 -29.44 -20.69 -6.41
C ASP A 262 -28.46 -21.83 -6.75
N GLY A 263 -27.52 -22.18 -5.87
CA GLY A 263 -26.68 -23.37 -6.04
C GLY A 263 -25.53 -23.27 -7.07
N ILE A 264 -25.24 -22.07 -7.58
CA ILE A 264 -24.09 -21.82 -8.48
C ILE A 264 -22.90 -21.40 -7.64
N ASP A 265 -21.79 -22.14 -7.74
CA ASP A 265 -20.52 -21.76 -7.08
C ASP A 265 -19.83 -20.65 -7.90
N LEU A 266 -19.96 -19.40 -7.42
CA LEU A 266 -19.42 -18.20 -8.03
C LEU A 266 -18.07 -17.78 -7.41
N ALA A 267 -17.31 -18.73 -6.86
CA ALA A 267 -16.01 -18.46 -6.28
C ALA A 267 -15.07 -17.81 -7.31
N GLY A 268 -14.52 -16.64 -6.97
CA GLY A 268 -13.61 -15.87 -7.84
C GLY A 268 -14.30 -14.89 -8.82
N LEU A 269 -15.63 -14.86 -8.87
CA LEU A 269 -16.36 -13.92 -9.72
C LEU A 269 -16.23 -12.48 -9.19
N ASP A 270 -16.11 -12.32 -7.87
CA ASP A 270 -15.80 -11.07 -7.19
C ASP A 270 -14.47 -10.47 -7.66
N THR A 271 -13.41 -11.28 -7.72
CA THR A 271 -12.10 -10.88 -8.21
C THR A 271 -12.12 -10.54 -9.70
N THR A 272 -12.86 -11.32 -10.51
CA THR A 272 -12.99 -11.09 -11.95
C THR A 272 -13.73 -9.78 -12.25
N VAL A 273 -14.87 -9.55 -11.58
CA VAL A 273 -15.65 -8.31 -11.74
C VAL A 273 -14.84 -7.11 -11.25
N TYR A 274 -14.13 -7.26 -10.13
CA TYR A 274 -13.23 -6.23 -9.64
C TYR A 274 -12.15 -5.88 -10.68
N GLY A 275 -11.46 -6.89 -11.25
CA GLY A 275 -10.47 -6.67 -12.29
C GLY A 275 -11.04 -5.98 -13.55
N LEU A 276 -12.23 -6.40 -14.00
CA LEU A 276 -12.90 -5.77 -15.13
C LEU A 276 -13.24 -4.30 -14.87
N MET A 277 -13.76 -4.00 -13.67
CA MET A 277 -14.05 -2.62 -13.30
C MET A 277 -12.80 -1.75 -13.22
N LEU A 278 -11.68 -2.28 -12.71
CA LEU A 278 -10.42 -1.56 -12.71
C LEU A 278 -9.98 -1.18 -14.13
N ILE A 279 -10.14 -2.09 -15.09
CA ILE A 279 -9.84 -1.82 -16.51
C ILE A 279 -10.74 -0.69 -17.02
N LEU A 280 -12.05 -0.75 -16.75
CA LEU A 280 -12.99 0.30 -17.17
C LEU A 280 -12.65 1.66 -16.56
N PHE A 281 -12.29 1.72 -15.25
CA PHE A 281 -11.87 2.96 -14.60
C PHE A 281 -10.63 3.58 -15.24
N ILE A 282 -9.62 2.76 -15.56
CA ILE A 282 -8.39 3.26 -16.21
C ILE A 282 -8.69 3.84 -17.59
N ILE A 283 -9.59 3.20 -18.36
CA ILE A 283 -9.96 3.66 -19.71
C ILE A 283 -10.76 4.97 -19.64
N PHE A 284 -11.72 5.08 -18.74
CA PHE A 284 -12.67 6.20 -18.71
C PHE A 284 -12.23 7.37 -17.82
N LEU A 285 -11.33 7.14 -16.83
CA LEU A 285 -10.89 8.13 -15.84
C LEU A 285 -9.37 8.17 -15.70
N PRO A 286 -8.62 8.51 -16.78
CA PRO A 286 -7.16 8.46 -16.78
C PRO A 286 -6.49 9.40 -15.78
N LYS A 287 -7.17 10.47 -15.33
CA LYS A 287 -6.69 11.42 -14.30
C LYS A 287 -7.16 11.06 -12.88
N GLY A 288 -7.93 9.98 -12.74
CA GLY A 288 -8.61 9.62 -11.51
C GLY A 288 -9.81 10.52 -11.18
N ILE A 289 -10.62 10.06 -10.25
CA ILE A 289 -11.89 10.73 -9.90
C ILE A 289 -11.65 12.14 -9.34
N LEU A 290 -10.67 12.30 -8.46
CA LEU A 290 -10.34 13.63 -7.89
C LEU A 290 -9.69 14.56 -8.91
N GLY A 291 -8.80 14.05 -9.77
CA GLY A 291 -8.17 14.87 -10.79
C GLY A 291 -9.21 15.46 -11.75
N GLU A 292 -10.15 14.64 -12.19
CA GLU A 292 -11.21 15.09 -13.08
C GLU A 292 -12.22 16.02 -12.39
N ALA A 293 -12.55 15.78 -11.12
CA ALA A 293 -13.41 16.66 -10.34
C ALA A 293 -12.77 18.05 -10.14
N ILE A 294 -11.47 18.11 -9.84
CA ILE A 294 -10.73 19.37 -9.69
C ILE A 294 -10.67 20.13 -11.02
N ASP A 295 -10.39 19.44 -12.13
CA ASP A 295 -10.33 20.05 -13.46
C ASP A 295 -11.70 20.61 -13.88
N ARG A 296 -12.78 19.90 -13.59
CA ARG A 296 -14.15 20.40 -13.88
C ARG A 296 -14.52 21.62 -13.04
N LEU A 297 -14.13 21.64 -11.76
CA LEU A 297 -14.36 22.79 -10.86
C LEU A 297 -13.48 23.99 -11.22
N ALA A 298 -12.23 23.76 -11.63
CA ALA A 298 -11.33 24.82 -12.09
C ALA A 298 -11.70 25.36 -13.48
N GLY A 299 -12.14 24.49 -14.41
CA GLY A 299 -12.60 24.84 -15.74
C GLY A 299 -13.92 25.65 -15.72
N GLY A 300 -14.79 25.40 -14.74
CA GLY A 300 -16.01 26.21 -14.52
C GLY A 300 -15.71 27.66 -14.13
N LYS A 301 -14.60 27.91 -13.43
CA LYS A 301 -14.17 29.28 -13.06
C LYS A 301 -13.56 30.08 -14.23
N ARG A 302 -12.98 29.43 -15.23
CA ARG A 302 -12.47 30.11 -16.43
C ARG A 302 -13.59 30.52 -17.42
N ARG A 303 -14.65 29.69 -17.51
CA ARG A 303 -15.83 30.03 -18.37
C ARG A 303 -16.74 31.13 -17.81
N SER A 304 -16.63 31.47 -16.54
CA SER A 304 -17.41 32.56 -15.93
C SER A 304 -16.68 33.92 -15.96
N GLN A 305 -15.50 34.01 -16.58
CA GLN A 305 -14.71 35.25 -16.73
C GLN A 305 -14.49 35.62 -18.20
N GLU A 306 -15.05 34.88 -19.14
CA GLU A 306 -15.28 35.24 -20.53
C GLU A 306 -16.79 35.58 -20.76
#